data_6a01ae5c18b5b9d96e6a47f48405be91
#
_entry.id   6a01ae5c18b5b9d96e6a47f48405be91
#
_cell.length_a   1.000
_cell.length_b   1.000
_cell.length_c   1.000
_cell.angle_alpha   90.00
_cell.angle_beta   90.00
_cell.angle_gamma   90.00
#
_symmetry.space_group_name_H-M   'P 1'
#
loop_
_entity.id
_entity.type
_entity.pdbx_description
1 polymer ?
#
loop_
_entity_poly.entity_id
_entity_poly.type
_entity_poly.pdbx_seq_one_letter_code
_entity_poly.pdbx_strand_id
1 'polypeptide(L)'
;MSRLHKHLVFTNIAIMIVPLLITVIIASVYVFISYTLFDTSISSDSIKNLTNVEYELFKSNNSTFQKNPELLLDKDFQKDLTIRLSDINTDVIIIKNNKNIYSSRDFSQMDIEKCLNFSKHNYIQSTVDLDGTDYTVKVINQTFPDTTTGYVILLAKVDKDVIASKGFIIFVIVTFFLTFIFTNLILTYSFSKSIVKPILRLKNAASEISCGNLAHEVVVE
;
A
#
# COMPACT_ATOMS: atom_id res chain seq x y z
N MET A 1 23.00 37.38 22.09
CA MET A 1 21.87 36.46 22.21
C MET A 1 22.07 35.61 23.45
N SER A 2 21.17 35.64 24.43
CA SER A 2 21.31 34.88 25.68
C SER A 2 21.26 33.37 25.41
N ARG A 3 21.93 32.57 26.25
CA ARG A 3 21.90 31.09 26.15
C ARG A 3 20.46 30.55 26.14
N LEU A 4 19.56 31.17 26.88
CA LEU A 4 18.14 30.83 26.95
C LEU A 4 17.44 30.99 25.59
N HIS A 5 17.69 32.08 24.88
CA HIS A 5 17.08 32.33 23.56
C HIS A 5 17.54 31.32 22.53
N LYS A 6 18.83 30.96 22.51
CA LYS A 6 19.35 29.92 21.63
C LYS A 6 18.70 28.56 21.91
N HIS A 7 18.52 28.22 23.20
CA HIS A 7 17.88 26.95 23.59
C HIS A 7 16.41 26.89 23.15
N LEU A 8 15.69 28.00 23.29
CA LEU A 8 14.28 28.09 22.93
C LEU A 8 14.08 27.99 21.41
N VAL A 9 14.93 28.68 20.63
CA VAL A 9 14.93 28.58 19.16
C VAL A 9 15.26 27.13 18.69
N PHE A 10 16.31 26.54 19.29
CA PHE A 10 16.70 25.15 18.96
C PHE A 10 15.58 24.15 19.29
N THR A 11 14.90 24.30 20.43
CA THR A 11 13.78 23.42 20.80
C THR A 11 12.63 23.56 19.83
N ASN A 12 12.26 24.77 19.40
CA ASN A 12 11.21 24.98 18.41
C ASN A 12 11.54 24.36 17.04
N ILE A 13 12.79 24.50 16.61
CA ILE A 13 13.26 23.86 15.37
C ILE A 13 13.24 22.33 15.51
N ALA A 14 13.69 21.80 16.63
CA ALA A 14 13.71 20.37 16.90
C ALA A 14 12.31 19.74 16.90
N ILE A 15 11.31 20.42 17.44
CA ILE A 15 9.90 19.98 17.43
C ILE A 15 9.39 19.72 16.00
N MET A 16 9.83 20.50 15.02
CA MET A 16 9.40 20.36 13.63
C MET A 16 10.26 19.35 12.85
N ILE A 17 11.57 19.40 13.02
CA ILE A 17 12.51 18.62 12.18
C ILE A 17 12.63 17.18 12.66
N VAL A 18 12.69 16.91 13.96
CA VAL A 18 12.93 15.57 14.49
C VAL A 18 11.84 14.56 14.12
N PRO A 19 10.53 14.86 14.27
CA PRO A 19 9.47 13.93 13.84
C PRO A 19 9.53 13.61 12.35
N LEU A 20 9.84 14.62 11.53
CA LEU A 20 9.94 14.47 10.08
C LEU A 20 11.09 13.53 9.70
N LEU A 21 12.27 13.70 10.28
CA LEU A 21 13.42 12.82 10.04
C LEU A 21 13.15 11.38 10.47
N ILE A 22 12.56 11.20 11.66
CA ILE A 22 12.21 9.86 12.17
C ILE A 22 11.19 9.19 11.23
N THR A 23 10.18 9.93 10.79
CA THR A 23 9.16 9.39 9.87
C THR A 23 9.77 8.97 8.55
N VAL A 24 10.68 9.76 7.97
CA VAL A 24 11.38 9.42 6.73
C VAL A 24 12.22 8.15 6.89
N ILE A 25 12.92 8.00 8.02
CA ILE A 25 13.70 6.79 8.30
C ILE A 25 12.80 5.57 8.40
N ILE A 26 11.70 5.65 9.18
CA ILE A 26 10.76 4.54 9.35
C ILE A 26 10.10 4.18 8.00
N ALA A 27 9.69 5.17 7.21
CA ALA A 27 9.12 4.95 5.89
C ALA A 27 10.13 4.28 4.94
N SER A 28 11.39 4.69 4.95
CA SER A 28 12.45 4.08 4.15
C SER A 28 12.70 2.61 4.54
N VAL A 29 12.72 2.31 5.85
CA VAL A 29 12.84 0.95 6.37
C VAL A 29 11.64 0.10 5.97
N TYR A 30 10.43 0.64 6.05
CA TYR A 30 9.22 -0.05 5.62
C TYR A 30 9.28 -0.41 4.12
N VAL A 31 9.65 0.54 3.27
CA VAL A 31 9.81 0.30 1.82
C VAL A 31 10.88 -0.77 1.57
N PHE A 32 12.04 -0.67 2.22
CA PHE A 32 13.11 -1.65 2.10
C PHE A 32 12.66 -3.07 2.51
N ILE A 33 11.97 -3.19 3.64
CA ILE A 33 11.42 -4.48 4.11
C ILE A 33 10.37 -5.01 3.14
N SER A 34 9.48 -4.16 2.64
CA SER A 34 8.45 -4.56 1.68
C SER A 34 9.03 -5.11 0.39
N TYR A 35 10.09 -4.50 -0.14
CA TYR A 35 10.75 -5.01 -1.34
C TYR A 35 11.61 -6.26 -1.12
N THR A 36 12.23 -6.42 0.08
CA THR A 36 13.19 -7.51 0.31
C THR A 36 12.58 -8.77 0.90
N LEU A 37 11.62 -8.63 1.83
CA LEU A 37 11.08 -9.78 2.58
C LEU A 37 9.73 -10.27 2.08
N PHE A 38 8.96 -9.37 1.48
CA PHE A 38 7.59 -9.74 1.14
C PHE A 38 7.39 -9.87 -0.35
N ASP A 39 8.33 -9.81 -1.22
CA ASP A 39 8.10 -9.91 -2.68
C ASP A 39 6.65 -9.52 -3.07
N THR A 40 6.08 -8.62 -2.26
CA THR A 40 4.68 -8.41 -2.12
C THR A 40 4.29 -7.19 -2.88
N SER A 41 3.77 -7.51 -3.96
CA SER A 41 2.85 -6.55 -4.51
C SER A 41 1.68 -7.27 -5.17
N ILE A 42 1.14 -8.26 -4.51
CA ILE A 42 -0.23 -8.62 -4.83
C ILE A 42 -1.04 -7.43 -4.33
N SER A 43 -1.24 -6.47 -5.19
CA SER A 43 -2.18 -5.40 -4.93
C SER A 43 -3.50 -6.09 -4.58
N SER A 44 -3.95 -5.95 -3.34
CA SER A 44 -5.27 -6.47 -2.93
C SER A 44 -6.37 -5.95 -3.86
N ASP A 45 -6.14 -4.79 -4.48
CA ASP A 45 -7.02 -4.18 -5.45
C ASP A 45 -7.04 -4.96 -6.78
N SER A 46 -5.90 -5.48 -7.26
CA SER A 46 -5.87 -6.32 -8.48
C SER A 46 -6.65 -7.61 -8.30
N ILE A 47 -6.48 -8.30 -7.16
CA ILE A 47 -7.25 -9.52 -6.85
C ILE A 47 -8.74 -9.21 -6.70
N LYS A 48 -9.08 -8.13 -6.01
CA LYS A 48 -10.46 -7.69 -5.80
C LYS A 48 -11.13 -7.33 -7.13
N ASN A 49 -10.44 -6.58 -7.98
CA ASN A 49 -10.93 -6.21 -9.29
C ASN A 49 -11.13 -7.45 -10.17
N LEU A 50 -10.16 -8.38 -10.17
CA LEU A 50 -10.27 -9.64 -10.90
C LEU A 50 -11.47 -10.48 -10.43
N THR A 51 -11.69 -10.56 -9.12
CA THR A 51 -12.81 -11.29 -8.53
C THR A 51 -14.15 -10.64 -8.86
N ASN A 52 -14.23 -9.31 -8.84
CA ASN A 52 -15.44 -8.58 -9.23
C ASN A 52 -15.78 -8.81 -10.71
N VAL A 53 -14.78 -8.71 -11.59
CA VAL A 53 -14.94 -8.97 -13.01
C VAL A 53 -15.36 -10.41 -13.27
N GLU A 54 -14.76 -11.40 -12.61
CA GLU A 54 -15.19 -12.79 -12.69
C GLU A 54 -16.65 -12.94 -12.29
N TYR A 55 -17.05 -12.32 -11.19
CA TYR A 55 -18.44 -12.41 -10.71
C TYR A 55 -19.41 -11.76 -11.69
N GLU A 56 -19.14 -10.56 -12.16
CA GLU A 56 -20.03 -9.83 -13.07
C GLU A 56 -20.18 -10.53 -14.43
N LEU A 57 -19.06 -10.96 -15.00
CA LEU A 57 -19.05 -11.52 -16.37
C LEU A 57 -19.44 -12.99 -16.43
N PHE A 58 -19.12 -13.78 -15.40
CA PHE A 58 -19.23 -15.24 -15.49
C PHE A 58 -20.09 -15.89 -14.40
N LYS A 59 -20.21 -15.33 -13.21
CA LYS A 59 -20.91 -15.98 -12.07
C LYS A 59 -22.24 -15.35 -11.68
N SER A 60 -22.48 -14.10 -12.03
CA SER A 60 -23.77 -13.45 -11.75
C SER A 60 -24.91 -14.16 -12.48
N ASN A 61 -26.08 -14.35 -11.83
CA ASN A 61 -27.28 -14.93 -12.47
C ASN A 61 -27.74 -14.17 -13.73
N ASN A 62 -27.22 -12.97 -13.94
CA ASN A 62 -27.39 -12.13 -15.13
C ASN A 62 -26.11 -12.00 -15.96
N SER A 63 -25.13 -12.87 -15.75
CA SER A 63 -23.87 -12.76 -16.46
C SER A 63 -24.08 -12.89 -17.97
N THR A 64 -23.44 -12.02 -18.70
CA THR A 64 -23.53 -11.95 -20.16
C THR A 64 -23.11 -13.27 -20.79
N PHE A 65 -22.10 -13.93 -20.25
CA PHE A 65 -21.53 -15.16 -20.82
C PHE A 65 -22.25 -16.44 -20.43
N GLN A 66 -22.99 -16.46 -19.32
CA GLN A 66 -23.87 -17.59 -19.03
C GLN A 66 -25.07 -17.65 -19.98
N LYS A 67 -25.57 -16.48 -20.39
CA LYS A 67 -26.73 -16.39 -21.29
C LYS A 67 -26.34 -16.53 -22.76
N ASN A 68 -25.23 -15.91 -23.16
CA ASN A 68 -24.81 -15.85 -24.55
C ASN A 68 -23.28 -16.10 -24.65
N PRO A 69 -22.82 -17.35 -24.51
CA PRO A 69 -21.39 -17.69 -24.59
C PRO A 69 -20.79 -17.44 -25.97
N GLU A 70 -21.61 -17.34 -27.01
CA GLU A 70 -21.20 -16.98 -28.37
C GLU A 70 -20.60 -15.56 -28.50
N LEU A 71 -20.94 -14.65 -27.60
CA LEU A 71 -20.39 -13.31 -27.61
C LEU A 71 -18.85 -13.30 -27.45
N LEU A 72 -18.28 -14.32 -26.81
CA LEU A 72 -16.84 -14.49 -26.72
C LEU A 72 -16.17 -14.73 -28.10
N LEU A 73 -16.92 -15.09 -29.12
CA LEU A 73 -16.45 -15.31 -30.48
C LEU A 73 -16.65 -14.08 -31.39
N ASP A 74 -17.42 -13.09 -30.92
CA ASP A 74 -17.68 -11.85 -31.63
C ASP A 74 -16.51 -10.87 -31.47
N LYS A 75 -15.99 -10.39 -32.61
CA LYS A 75 -14.83 -9.48 -32.64
C LYS A 75 -15.10 -8.12 -32.04
N ASP A 76 -16.28 -7.57 -32.24
CA ASP A 76 -16.64 -6.26 -31.71
C ASP A 76 -16.79 -6.33 -30.20
N PHE A 77 -17.39 -7.42 -29.72
CA PHE A 77 -17.50 -7.68 -28.29
C PHE A 77 -16.13 -7.92 -27.63
N GLN A 78 -15.24 -8.69 -28.25
CA GLN A 78 -13.86 -8.93 -27.76
C GLN A 78 -13.11 -7.62 -27.59
N LYS A 79 -13.29 -6.68 -28.53
CA LYS A 79 -12.67 -5.36 -28.47
C LYS A 79 -13.24 -4.50 -27.33
N ASP A 80 -14.59 -4.47 -27.20
CA ASP A 80 -15.25 -3.74 -26.09
C ASP A 80 -14.83 -4.32 -24.72
N LEU A 81 -14.79 -5.64 -24.60
CA LEU A 81 -14.31 -6.33 -23.41
C LEU A 81 -12.86 -5.92 -23.05
N THR A 82 -11.98 -5.85 -24.05
CA THR A 82 -10.59 -5.43 -23.84
C THR A 82 -10.51 -4.00 -23.35
N ILE A 83 -11.30 -3.08 -23.90
CA ILE A 83 -11.32 -1.68 -23.46
C ILE A 83 -11.76 -1.60 -21.99
N ARG A 84 -12.83 -2.28 -21.62
CA ARG A 84 -13.31 -2.30 -20.22
C ARG A 84 -12.31 -2.90 -19.25
N LEU A 85 -11.62 -3.97 -19.65
CA LEU A 85 -10.62 -4.64 -18.82
C LEU A 85 -9.34 -3.82 -18.71
N SER A 86 -8.99 -3.05 -19.74
CA SER A 86 -7.81 -2.17 -19.73
C SER A 86 -7.91 -1.07 -18.66
N ASP A 87 -9.11 -0.58 -18.39
CA ASP A 87 -9.36 0.43 -17.34
C ASP A 87 -8.99 -0.05 -15.92
N ILE A 88 -8.92 -1.37 -15.75
CA ILE A 88 -8.53 -2.03 -14.49
C ILE A 88 -7.20 -2.80 -14.61
N ASN A 89 -6.37 -2.45 -15.60
CA ASN A 89 -5.08 -3.09 -15.86
C ASN A 89 -5.17 -4.62 -16.01
N THR A 90 -6.23 -5.11 -16.64
CA THR A 90 -6.47 -6.54 -16.82
C THR A 90 -6.48 -6.90 -18.31
N ASP A 91 -5.68 -7.90 -18.67
CA ASP A 91 -5.64 -8.51 -19.99
C ASP A 91 -6.57 -9.75 -20.05
N VAL A 92 -7.00 -10.11 -21.26
CA VAL A 92 -7.86 -11.28 -21.49
C VAL A 92 -7.33 -12.14 -22.62
N ILE A 93 -7.40 -13.47 -22.42
CA ILE A 93 -7.10 -14.46 -23.44
C ILE A 93 -8.30 -15.42 -23.53
N ILE A 94 -8.78 -15.68 -24.73
CA ILE A 94 -9.89 -16.61 -25.00
C ILE A 94 -9.37 -17.81 -25.79
N ILE A 95 -9.50 -18.98 -25.20
CA ILE A 95 -9.05 -20.25 -25.77
C ILE A 95 -10.27 -21.13 -26.04
N LYS A 96 -10.37 -21.69 -27.24
CA LYS A 96 -11.37 -22.68 -27.62
C LYS A 96 -10.69 -23.87 -28.29
N ASN A 97 -11.00 -25.09 -27.89
CA ASN A 97 -10.37 -26.30 -28.44
C ASN A 97 -8.83 -26.25 -28.42
N ASN A 98 -8.24 -25.79 -27.33
CA ASN A 98 -6.78 -25.57 -27.17
C ASN A 98 -6.15 -24.61 -28.19
N LYS A 99 -6.94 -23.82 -28.91
CA LYS A 99 -6.46 -22.76 -29.80
C LYS A 99 -6.77 -21.41 -29.21
N ASN A 100 -5.77 -20.51 -29.20
CA ASN A 100 -5.98 -19.11 -28.88
C ASN A 100 -6.83 -18.49 -30.00
N ILE A 101 -8.04 -18.01 -29.64
CA ILE A 101 -8.96 -17.34 -30.56
C ILE A 101 -8.79 -15.84 -30.48
N TYR A 102 -8.56 -15.34 -29.28
CA TYR A 102 -8.40 -13.93 -29.02
C TYR A 102 -7.45 -13.68 -27.84
N SER A 103 -6.67 -12.62 -27.97
CA SER A 103 -5.81 -12.13 -26.91
C SER A 103 -5.76 -10.60 -26.96
N SER A 104 -5.95 -9.92 -25.82
CA SER A 104 -5.87 -8.47 -25.73
C SER A 104 -4.46 -7.92 -25.98
N ARG A 105 -3.45 -8.78 -25.79
CA ARG A 105 -2.03 -8.51 -26.00
C ARG A 105 -1.39 -9.73 -26.67
N ASP A 106 -0.23 -9.55 -27.24
CA ASP A 106 0.55 -10.62 -27.85
C ASP A 106 1.27 -11.43 -26.74
N PHE A 107 0.67 -12.56 -26.35
CA PHE A 107 1.24 -13.53 -25.40
C PHE A 107 1.79 -14.73 -26.16
N SER A 108 2.96 -15.20 -25.75
CA SER A 108 3.55 -16.42 -26.32
C SER A 108 2.72 -17.66 -25.94
N GLN A 109 2.83 -18.71 -26.76
CA GLN A 109 2.20 -20.00 -26.42
C GLN A 109 2.68 -20.55 -25.07
N MET A 110 3.97 -20.31 -24.75
CA MET A 110 4.56 -20.73 -23.48
C MET A 110 3.94 -19.97 -22.29
N ASP A 111 3.59 -18.70 -22.44
CA ASP A 111 2.94 -17.92 -21.38
C ASP A 111 1.51 -18.38 -21.13
N ILE A 112 0.78 -18.71 -22.18
CA ILE A 112 -0.56 -19.29 -22.09
C ILE A 112 -0.51 -20.62 -21.32
N GLU A 113 0.45 -21.49 -21.64
CA GLU A 113 0.63 -22.77 -20.93
C GLU A 113 1.01 -22.58 -19.46
N LYS A 114 1.86 -21.60 -19.15
CA LYS A 114 2.16 -21.23 -17.75
C LYS A 114 0.89 -20.84 -16.99
N CYS A 115 0.04 -20.00 -17.58
CA CYS A 115 -1.22 -19.59 -16.97
C CYS A 115 -2.18 -20.76 -16.71
N LEU A 116 -2.33 -21.67 -17.68
CA LEU A 116 -3.18 -22.84 -17.54
C LEU A 116 -2.65 -23.82 -16.47
N ASN A 117 -1.35 -24.06 -16.45
CA ASN A 117 -0.73 -24.94 -15.45
C ASN A 117 -0.81 -24.34 -14.04
N PHE A 118 -0.68 -23.04 -13.93
CA PHE A 118 -0.83 -22.31 -12.68
C PHE A 118 -2.23 -22.49 -12.07
N SER A 119 -3.28 -22.38 -12.88
CA SER A 119 -4.67 -22.58 -12.44
C SER A 119 -4.96 -23.98 -11.88
N LYS A 120 -4.28 -25.01 -12.37
CA LYS A 120 -4.46 -26.38 -11.89
C LYS A 120 -3.98 -26.61 -10.45
N HIS A 121 -3.08 -25.77 -9.94
CA HIS A 121 -2.46 -25.96 -8.62
C HIS A 121 -3.11 -25.14 -7.51
N ASN A 122 -4.24 -24.48 -7.76
CA ASN A 122 -5.08 -23.77 -6.76
C ASN A 122 -4.33 -22.81 -5.80
N TYR A 123 -3.28 -22.15 -6.25
CA TYR A 123 -2.62 -21.13 -5.44
C TYR A 123 -3.41 -19.82 -5.48
N ILE A 124 -4.16 -19.54 -4.43
CA ILE A 124 -5.09 -18.41 -4.34
C ILE A 124 -4.36 -17.03 -4.28
N GLN A 125 -3.03 -17.01 -4.11
CA GLN A 125 -2.27 -15.78 -3.85
C GLN A 125 -0.91 -15.68 -4.55
N SER A 126 -0.66 -16.43 -5.59
CA SER A 126 0.61 -16.37 -6.31
C SER A 126 0.47 -15.61 -7.63
N THR A 127 1.55 -14.99 -8.04
CA THR A 127 1.67 -14.30 -9.31
C THR A 127 2.42 -15.17 -10.32
N VAL A 128 2.17 -14.95 -11.60
CA VAL A 128 2.90 -15.56 -12.71
C VAL A 128 3.72 -14.46 -13.38
N ASP A 129 5.01 -14.69 -13.52
CA ASP A 129 5.88 -13.83 -14.32
C ASP A 129 5.71 -14.16 -15.79
N LEU A 130 5.29 -13.16 -16.56
CA LEU A 130 5.18 -13.21 -18.02
C LEU A 130 6.00 -12.04 -18.57
N ASP A 131 7.12 -12.34 -19.22
CA ASP A 131 8.04 -11.36 -19.80
C ASP A 131 8.50 -10.26 -18.80
N GLY A 132 8.83 -10.66 -17.56
CA GLY A 132 9.31 -9.74 -16.52
C GLY A 132 8.21 -8.87 -15.88
N THR A 133 6.95 -9.18 -16.17
CA THR A 133 5.78 -8.55 -15.53
C THR A 133 4.99 -9.59 -14.76
N ASP A 134 4.74 -9.31 -13.48
CA ASP A 134 3.93 -10.19 -12.65
C ASP A 134 2.43 -9.96 -12.89
N TYR A 135 1.72 -11.05 -13.07
CA TYR A 135 0.26 -11.07 -13.24
C TYR A 135 -0.40 -11.96 -12.22
N THR A 136 -1.53 -11.49 -11.68
CA THR A 136 -2.49 -12.38 -11.02
C THR A 136 -3.36 -13.00 -12.09
N VAL A 137 -3.43 -14.35 -12.12
CA VAL A 137 -4.10 -15.10 -13.18
C VAL A 137 -5.37 -15.72 -12.63
N LYS A 138 -6.46 -15.58 -13.39
CA LYS A 138 -7.72 -16.28 -13.16
C LYS A 138 -8.13 -17.02 -14.42
N VAL A 139 -8.30 -18.33 -14.32
CA VAL A 139 -8.76 -19.17 -15.44
C VAL A 139 -10.19 -19.61 -15.18
N ILE A 140 -11.07 -19.36 -16.15
CA ILE A 140 -12.49 -19.66 -16.10
C ILE A 140 -12.81 -20.66 -17.20
N ASN A 141 -13.38 -21.79 -16.80
CA ASN A 141 -13.84 -22.79 -17.75
C ASN A 141 -15.12 -22.30 -18.44
N GLN A 142 -15.15 -22.39 -19.75
CA GLN A 142 -16.31 -22.00 -20.57
C GLN A 142 -16.71 -23.11 -21.54
N THR A 143 -18.02 -23.38 -21.60
CA THR A 143 -18.58 -24.25 -22.62
C THR A 143 -19.24 -23.39 -23.69
N PHE A 144 -18.89 -23.64 -24.95
CA PHE A 144 -19.43 -22.89 -26.09
C PHE A 144 -20.70 -23.58 -26.64
N PRO A 145 -21.52 -22.88 -27.47
CA PRO A 145 -22.77 -23.44 -27.99
C PRO A 145 -22.63 -24.73 -28.79
N ASP A 146 -21.45 -24.92 -29.41
CA ASP A 146 -21.10 -26.13 -30.16
C ASP A 146 -20.62 -27.30 -29.27
N THR A 147 -20.90 -27.23 -27.96
CA THR A 147 -20.46 -28.18 -26.92
C THR A 147 -18.94 -28.29 -26.75
N THR A 148 -18.17 -27.47 -27.44
CA THR A 148 -16.73 -27.42 -27.23
C THR A 148 -16.39 -26.71 -25.93
N THR A 149 -15.33 -27.18 -25.28
CA THR A 149 -14.81 -26.54 -24.06
C THR A 149 -13.65 -25.63 -24.39
N GLY A 150 -13.48 -24.62 -23.55
CA GLY A 150 -12.35 -23.69 -23.61
C GLY A 150 -12.15 -22.97 -22.30
N TYR A 151 -11.31 -21.98 -22.36
CA TYR A 151 -10.91 -21.20 -21.18
C TYR A 151 -10.96 -19.71 -21.49
N VAL A 152 -11.38 -18.92 -20.51
CA VAL A 152 -11.14 -17.49 -20.50
C VAL A 152 -10.13 -17.23 -19.40
N ILE A 153 -8.98 -16.66 -19.76
CA ILE A 153 -7.90 -16.34 -18.85
C ILE A 153 -7.92 -14.82 -18.66
N LEU A 154 -8.11 -14.39 -17.43
CA LEU A 154 -7.99 -12.99 -17.01
C LEU A 154 -6.64 -12.80 -16.33
N LEU A 155 -5.90 -11.78 -16.74
CA LEU A 155 -4.54 -11.48 -16.31
C LEU A 155 -4.51 -10.06 -15.76
N ALA A 156 -4.62 -9.90 -14.45
CA ALA A 156 -4.49 -8.59 -13.83
C ALA A 156 -3.01 -8.29 -13.56
N LYS A 157 -2.51 -7.22 -14.13
CA LYS A 157 -1.14 -6.76 -13.90
C LYS A 157 -0.98 -6.37 -12.44
N VAL A 158 0.07 -6.89 -11.81
CA VAL A 158 0.42 -6.55 -10.43
C VAL A 158 1.23 -5.26 -10.42
N ASP A 159 0.67 -4.25 -9.76
CA ASP A 159 1.39 -3.01 -9.56
C ASP A 159 2.34 -3.18 -8.36
N LYS A 160 3.66 -3.14 -8.62
CA LYS A 160 4.72 -3.28 -7.61
C LYS A 160 5.02 -1.97 -6.89
N ASP A 161 4.29 -0.91 -7.15
CA ASP A 161 4.56 0.37 -6.52
C ASP A 161 4.00 0.45 -5.10
N VAL A 162 4.80 0.00 -4.13
CA VAL A 162 4.48 0.07 -2.70
C VAL A 162 4.21 1.50 -2.25
N ILE A 163 4.89 2.48 -2.86
CA ILE A 163 4.80 3.89 -2.47
C ILE A 163 3.44 4.47 -2.86
N ALA A 164 2.90 4.07 -4.02
CA ALA A 164 1.59 4.51 -4.48
C ALA A 164 0.42 3.83 -3.75
N SER A 165 0.68 2.81 -2.93
CA SER A 165 -0.37 2.10 -2.22
C SER A 165 -1.05 3.00 -1.17
N LYS A 166 -2.38 2.95 -1.08
CA LYS A 166 -3.16 3.67 -0.06
C LYS A 166 -2.71 3.30 1.37
N GLY A 167 -2.35 2.04 1.57
CA GLY A 167 -1.83 1.55 2.85
C GLY A 167 -0.54 2.22 3.27
N PHE A 168 0.41 2.43 2.35
CA PHE A 168 1.64 3.15 2.63
C PHE A 168 1.39 4.60 3.02
N ILE A 169 0.50 5.29 2.31
CA ILE A 169 0.16 6.69 2.62
C ILE A 169 -0.42 6.80 4.04
N ILE A 170 -1.38 5.94 4.38
CA ILE A 170 -1.98 5.90 5.73
C ILE A 170 -0.90 5.58 6.78
N PHE A 171 -0.03 4.60 6.53
CA PHE A 171 1.07 4.24 7.42
C PHE A 171 1.99 5.44 7.69
N VAL A 172 2.40 6.19 6.66
CA VAL A 172 3.25 7.39 6.81
C VAL A 172 2.56 8.46 7.62
N ILE A 173 1.27 8.73 7.37
CA ILE A 173 0.50 9.73 8.11
C ILE A 173 0.41 9.34 9.59
N VAL A 174 0.02 8.12 9.91
CA VAL A 174 -0.10 7.63 11.30
C VAL A 174 1.26 7.69 12.01
N THR A 175 2.32 7.22 11.37
CA THR A 175 3.68 7.26 11.92
C THR A 175 4.14 8.68 12.19
N PHE A 176 3.84 9.63 11.29
CA PHE A 176 4.17 11.04 11.48
C PHE A 176 3.47 11.60 12.72
N PHE A 177 2.18 11.37 12.89
CA PHE A 177 1.45 11.87 14.06
C PHE A 177 1.96 11.25 15.37
N LEU A 178 2.24 9.95 15.39
CA LEU A 178 2.79 9.28 16.55
C LEU A 178 4.17 9.84 16.94
N THR A 179 5.08 9.95 15.97
CA THR A 179 6.43 10.51 16.21
C THR A 179 6.36 11.97 16.64
N PHE A 180 5.43 12.75 16.11
CA PHE A 180 5.20 14.14 16.50
C PHE A 180 4.75 14.24 17.96
N ILE A 181 3.78 13.43 18.40
CA ILE A 181 3.30 13.39 19.78
C ILE A 181 4.44 12.99 20.74
N PHE A 182 5.15 11.90 20.45
CA PHE A 182 6.27 11.44 21.30
C PHE A 182 7.39 12.48 21.41
N THR A 183 7.76 13.10 20.29
CA THR A 183 8.80 14.15 20.27
C THR A 183 8.38 15.33 21.14
N ASN A 184 7.13 15.78 21.02
CA ASN A 184 6.62 16.87 21.84
C ASN A 184 6.62 16.53 23.33
N LEU A 185 6.23 15.33 23.72
CA LEU A 185 6.24 14.89 25.12
C LEU A 185 7.67 14.89 25.69
N ILE A 186 8.63 14.32 24.96
CA ILE A 186 10.04 14.26 25.38
C ILE A 186 10.63 15.66 25.51
N LEU A 187 10.41 16.53 24.53
CA LEU A 187 10.94 17.88 24.54
C LEU A 187 10.29 18.73 25.62
N THR A 188 8.98 18.62 25.85
CA THR A 188 8.26 19.30 26.92
C THR A 188 8.78 18.85 28.30
N TYR A 189 8.99 17.55 28.50
CA TYR A 189 9.56 17.05 29.75
C TYR A 189 10.98 17.58 29.97
N SER A 190 11.83 17.52 28.94
CA SER A 190 13.21 18.05 28.99
C SER A 190 13.24 19.55 29.29
N PHE A 191 12.38 20.34 28.62
CA PHE A 191 12.24 21.75 28.85
C PHE A 191 11.77 22.08 30.28
N SER A 192 10.78 21.35 30.77
CA SER A 192 10.26 21.49 32.14
C SER A 192 11.36 21.24 33.17
N LYS A 193 12.16 20.20 33.00
CA LYS A 193 13.27 19.86 33.90
C LYS A 193 14.42 20.89 33.83
N SER A 194 14.78 21.31 32.62
CA SER A 194 15.97 22.18 32.40
C SER A 194 15.74 23.66 32.64
N ILE A 195 14.52 24.14 32.48
CA ILE A 195 14.23 25.58 32.53
C ILE A 195 13.14 25.90 33.55
N VAL A 196 11.99 25.24 33.50
CA VAL A 196 10.84 25.62 34.34
C VAL A 196 11.11 25.36 35.83
N LYS A 197 11.64 24.17 36.15
CA LYS A 197 11.96 23.83 37.56
C LYS A 197 12.98 24.77 38.20
N PRO A 198 14.15 25.07 37.57
CA PRO A 198 15.08 26.06 38.12
C PRO A 198 14.46 27.44 38.31
N ILE A 199 13.64 27.91 37.35
CA ILE A 199 12.99 29.23 37.48
C ILE A 199 12.02 29.23 38.68
N LEU A 200 11.22 28.18 38.86
CA LEU A 200 10.32 28.06 39.99
C LEU A 200 11.07 28.00 41.32
N ARG A 201 12.21 27.29 41.39
CA ARG A 201 13.08 27.28 42.58
C ARG A 201 13.61 28.67 42.91
N LEU A 202 14.10 29.43 41.93
CA LEU A 202 14.55 30.79 42.09
C LEU A 202 13.42 31.73 42.54
N LYS A 203 12.22 31.58 41.94
CA LYS A 203 11.03 32.35 42.38
C LYS A 203 10.67 32.07 43.82
N ASN A 204 10.64 30.78 44.21
CA ASN A 204 10.30 30.39 45.58
C ASN A 204 11.35 30.91 46.57
N ALA A 205 12.65 30.81 46.29
CA ALA A 205 13.71 31.35 47.11
C ALA A 205 13.61 32.89 47.26
N ALA A 206 13.33 33.59 46.17
CA ALA A 206 13.11 35.04 46.23
C ALA A 206 11.88 35.39 47.08
N SER A 207 10.83 34.62 47.04
CA SER A 207 9.64 34.79 47.87
C SER A 207 9.96 34.57 49.37
N GLU A 208 10.70 33.52 49.71
CA GLU A 208 11.13 33.24 51.09
C GLU A 208 12.00 34.38 51.67
N ILE A 209 12.97 34.86 50.90
CA ILE A 209 13.80 35.99 51.28
C ILE A 209 12.93 37.26 51.49
N SER A 210 11.95 37.50 50.60
CA SER A 210 11.02 38.63 50.75
C SER A 210 10.14 38.53 51.99
N CYS A 211 9.86 37.33 52.47
CA CYS A 211 9.13 37.10 53.72
C CYS A 211 10.03 37.16 54.99
N GLY A 212 11.32 37.52 54.85
CA GLY A 212 12.26 37.68 55.95
C GLY A 212 13.06 36.44 56.33
N ASN A 213 12.91 35.34 55.60
CA ASN A 213 13.68 34.12 55.83
C ASN A 213 15.02 34.17 55.06
N LEU A 214 16.02 34.86 55.68
CA LEU A 214 17.34 35.06 55.05
C LEU A 214 18.28 33.83 55.13
N ALA A 215 17.89 32.77 55.82
CA ALA A 215 18.66 31.53 55.94
C ALA A 215 18.37 30.48 54.87
N HIS A 216 17.56 30.80 53.86
CA HIS A 216 17.20 29.83 52.81
C HIS A 216 18.36 29.66 51.81
N GLU A 217 19.07 28.56 51.89
CA GLU A 217 20.09 28.18 50.90
C GLU A 217 19.46 27.64 49.63
N VAL A 218 19.78 28.23 48.47
CA VAL A 218 19.36 27.74 47.18
C VAL A 218 20.30 26.60 46.76
N VAL A 219 19.88 25.34 46.92
CA VAL A 219 20.64 24.20 46.41
C VAL A 219 20.55 24.17 44.90
N VAL A 220 21.66 24.51 44.25
CA VAL A 220 21.83 24.37 42.79
C VAL A 220 22.45 23.01 42.51
N GLU A 221 21.65 22.03 42.06
CA GLU A 221 22.11 20.77 41.45
C GLU A 221 22.39 20.95 39.98
#